data_9050a63920020463b547b0cfd4ea57ed
#
_entry.id   9050a63920020463b547b0cfd4ea57ed
#
_cell.length_a   1.000
_cell.length_b   1.000
_cell.length_c   1.000
_cell.angle_alpha   90.00
_cell.angle_beta   90.00
_cell.angle_gamma   90.00
#
_symmetry.space_group_name_H-M   'P 1'
#
loop_
_entity.id
_entity.type
_entity.pdbx_description
1 polymer ?
#
loop_
_entity_poly.entity_id
_entity_poly.type
_entity_poly.pdbx_seq_one_letter_code
_entity_poly.pdbx_strand_id
1 'polypeptide(L)'
;MKKILSAVAIYFAVLFVSAGTCFAGNNKDVAEGRDIWFKSTFGGERFFSLILPNPPFNLRLAFDQMLTWPRDTRFDEYGVINDPECMPGDASTNYYDRCDDPESTGVIGVRKFPNPSGGAPLIGVTCAACHAGFDPVNPPSNPNHPKAENIHPTVGNQYVQIGKIFNGHLSSHDPRYQIFSSWAPGTVDTTLLENDYINNPGMITPIWAVPDRPYFDVTINGEPARVHRNGQGGEDDIGCEQAALRVYFNIGMCAAECMIGHLANGPGGSQTPIDLGQCRSVCPDLLQAEESVGKLCAFLDTPRSPRLVKAPGGSSLIDWKVVGKGRKVFSRACESCHSDGDRSVKRNVLSNDLIHPFSEIGTNSCRARTTNWMAGHIWAAFSSDQYKERPTGGPGFYRNMPLVGIWATAPFFHNNRLGHNNSDPSIAGRIAVYEDAMHLLLNPDVRDEPGSIQRTNAVVQLPTSSGVMTLPVGTPIAGFASIDPNSGANLCPDFIENQGHYFGTELSDEEKHALTEFLKTR
;
A
#
# COMPACT_ATOMS: atom_id res chain seq x y z
N MET A 1 -68.81 5.40 -9.86
CA MET A 1 -67.50 4.98 -10.32
C MET A 1 -66.52 6.11 -10.11
N LYS A 2 -66.13 6.32 -8.91
CA LYS A 2 -65.01 7.18 -8.45
C LYS A 2 -64.60 6.61 -7.13
N LYS A 3 -63.36 6.26 -6.96
CA LYS A 3 -62.60 5.71 -5.82
C LYS A 3 -62.04 4.33 -6.13
N ILE A 4 -60.88 4.31 -6.72
CA ILE A 4 -59.74 3.37 -6.53
C ILE A 4 -58.64 3.93 -7.44
N LEU A 5 -57.91 4.93 -6.96
CA LEU A 5 -56.65 5.43 -7.51
C LEU A 5 -56.00 6.29 -6.42
N SER A 6 -55.52 5.67 -5.38
CA SER A 6 -54.64 6.32 -4.38
C SER A 6 -54.12 5.26 -3.41
N ALA A 7 -53.22 4.43 -3.83
CA ALA A 7 -52.36 3.60 -2.94
C ALA A 7 -51.28 2.83 -3.70
N VAL A 8 -50.54 3.47 -4.61
CA VAL A 8 -49.26 2.91 -5.12
C VAL A 8 -48.31 4.08 -5.42
N ALA A 9 -48.00 4.88 -4.45
CA ALA A 9 -47.03 5.97 -4.57
C ALA A 9 -46.35 6.26 -3.25
N ILE A 10 -46.01 5.25 -2.46
CA ILE A 10 -45.12 5.39 -1.28
C ILE A 10 -44.40 4.06 -1.11
N TYR A 11 -43.40 3.77 -1.93
CA TYR A 11 -42.31 2.80 -1.62
C TYR A 11 -41.23 2.85 -2.72
N PHE A 12 -40.81 4.07 -3.12
CA PHE A 12 -39.57 4.29 -3.88
C PHE A 12 -38.91 5.59 -3.42
N ALA A 13 -38.58 5.67 -2.18
CA ALA A 13 -37.76 6.74 -1.67
C ALA A 13 -37.08 6.17 -0.43
N VAL A 14 -35.95 5.60 -0.60
CA VAL A 14 -34.80 5.52 0.32
C VAL A 14 -33.86 4.43 -0.22
N LEU A 15 -33.03 4.78 -1.15
CA LEU A 15 -31.70 4.22 -1.40
C LEU A 15 -30.95 5.21 -2.33
N PHE A 16 -31.03 6.50 -2.04
CA PHE A 16 -29.93 7.37 -2.39
C PHE A 16 -28.88 7.15 -1.29
N VAL A 17 -28.01 6.17 -1.46
CA VAL A 17 -26.65 6.32 -0.96
C VAL A 17 -26.15 7.56 -1.69
N SER A 18 -26.19 8.69 -1.01
CA SER A 18 -25.59 9.92 -1.47
C SER A 18 -24.15 9.59 -1.82
N ALA A 19 -23.84 9.61 -3.12
CA ALA A 19 -22.46 9.82 -3.53
C ALA A 19 -22.01 11.09 -2.80
N GLY A 20 -21.35 10.89 -1.66
CA GLY A 20 -20.96 11.96 -0.78
C GLY A 20 -20.08 12.89 -1.58
N THR A 21 -20.59 14.05 -1.90
CA THR A 21 -19.73 15.17 -2.24
C THR A 21 -18.84 15.37 -1.02
N CYS A 22 -17.59 14.92 -1.08
CA CYS A 22 -16.58 15.32 -0.11
C CYS A 22 -16.43 16.85 -0.22
N PHE A 23 -17.28 17.57 0.50
CA PHE A 23 -17.01 18.94 0.86
C PHE A 23 -15.80 18.89 1.80
N ALA A 24 -14.92 19.88 1.73
CA ALA A 24 -13.89 20.07 2.74
C ALA A 24 -14.54 19.87 4.12
N GLY A 25 -14.24 18.72 4.75
CA GLY A 25 -14.88 18.29 5.97
C GLY A 25 -14.74 19.40 7.02
N ASN A 26 -15.71 19.54 7.89
CA ASN A 26 -15.53 20.47 9.00
C ASN A 26 -14.32 19.97 9.85
N ASN A 27 -13.72 20.84 10.64
CA ASN A 27 -12.54 20.49 11.46
C ASN A 27 -12.78 19.27 12.38
N LYS A 28 -14.03 18.98 12.72
CA LYS A 28 -14.42 17.83 13.53
C LYS A 28 -14.29 16.53 12.73
N ASP A 29 -14.79 16.50 11.49
CA ASP A 29 -14.72 15.29 10.65
C ASP A 29 -13.25 14.95 10.32
N VAL A 30 -12.43 15.94 10.08
CA VAL A 30 -10.97 15.77 9.88
C VAL A 30 -10.30 15.18 11.13
N ALA A 31 -10.64 15.67 12.32
CA ALA A 31 -10.08 15.16 13.57
C ALA A 31 -10.54 13.71 13.84
N GLU A 32 -11.82 13.43 13.67
CA GLU A 32 -12.36 12.07 13.80
C GLU A 32 -11.76 11.13 12.75
N GLY A 33 -11.60 11.58 11.51
CA GLY A 33 -10.94 10.82 10.45
C GLY A 33 -9.49 10.50 10.77
N ARG A 34 -8.76 11.43 11.40
CA ARG A 34 -7.42 11.18 11.89
C ARG A 34 -7.39 10.12 12.99
N ASP A 35 -8.33 10.16 13.92
CA ASP A 35 -8.44 9.15 14.97
C ASP A 35 -8.75 7.77 14.36
N ILE A 36 -9.64 7.67 13.38
CA ILE A 36 -9.91 6.44 12.63
C ILE A 36 -8.62 5.91 11.99
N TRP A 37 -7.87 6.78 11.32
CA TRP A 37 -6.60 6.42 10.65
C TRP A 37 -5.57 5.78 11.57
N PHE A 38 -5.44 6.30 12.78
CA PHE A 38 -4.43 5.85 13.74
C PHE A 38 -4.93 4.75 14.69
N LYS A 39 -6.24 4.60 14.90
CA LYS A 39 -6.77 3.77 15.98
C LYS A 39 -7.72 2.66 15.53
N SER A 40 -8.40 2.79 14.37
CA SER A 40 -9.44 1.83 14.00
C SER A 40 -8.89 0.64 13.23
N THR A 41 -9.19 -0.57 13.69
CA THR A 41 -8.87 -1.84 13.05
C THR A 41 -10.09 -2.53 12.45
N PHE A 42 -11.30 -2.08 12.84
CA PHE A 42 -12.59 -2.65 12.46
C PHE A 42 -12.62 -4.19 12.52
N GLY A 43 -12.17 -4.75 13.66
CA GLY A 43 -12.18 -6.19 13.88
C GLY A 43 -11.01 -6.97 13.25
N GLY A 44 -10.08 -6.29 12.55
CA GLY A 44 -8.92 -6.94 11.95
C GLY A 44 -8.00 -7.64 12.93
N GLU A 45 -8.00 -7.25 14.22
CA GLU A 45 -7.24 -7.93 15.26
C GLU A 45 -7.67 -9.40 15.45
N ARG A 46 -8.93 -9.73 15.17
CA ARG A 46 -9.43 -11.10 15.20
C ARG A 46 -8.82 -11.93 14.08
N PHE A 47 -8.66 -11.34 12.91
CA PHE A 47 -8.04 -12.01 11.79
C PHE A 47 -6.56 -12.34 12.07
N PHE A 48 -5.77 -11.36 12.43
CA PHE A 48 -4.33 -11.54 12.66
C PHE A 48 -4.03 -12.46 13.85
N SER A 49 -4.85 -12.44 14.88
CA SER A 49 -4.58 -13.17 16.13
C SER A 49 -5.28 -14.53 16.24
N LEU A 50 -6.44 -14.70 15.60
CA LEU A 50 -7.27 -15.90 15.78
C LEU A 50 -7.45 -16.72 14.49
N ILE A 51 -7.41 -16.08 13.31
CA ILE A 51 -7.70 -16.75 12.04
C ILE A 51 -6.40 -17.10 11.31
N LEU A 52 -5.55 -16.13 11.07
CA LEU A 52 -4.32 -16.29 10.31
C LEU A 52 -3.35 -17.36 10.89
N PRO A 53 -3.19 -17.51 12.23
CA PRO A 53 -2.36 -18.57 12.81
C PRO A 53 -2.90 -19.99 12.63
N ASN A 54 -4.16 -20.15 12.26
CA ASN A 54 -4.84 -21.43 12.13
C ASN A 54 -5.06 -21.85 10.65
N PRO A 55 -5.43 -23.12 10.37
CA PRO A 55 -5.80 -23.53 9.03
C PRO A 55 -6.94 -22.67 8.45
N PRO A 56 -6.92 -22.36 7.15
CA PRO A 56 -5.99 -22.88 6.15
C PRO A 56 -4.63 -22.15 6.07
N PHE A 57 -4.48 -21.00 6.73
CA PHE A 57 -3.31 -20.12 6.57
C PHE A 57 -2.06 -20.65 7.28
N ASN A 58 -2.21 -21.11 8.55
CA ASN A 58 -1.09 -21.56 9.39
C ASN A 58 0.08 -20.56 9.39
N LEU A 59 -0.22 -19.27 9.53
CA LEU A 59 0.74 -18.18 9.48
C LEU A 59 0.62 -17.31 10.73
N ARG A 60 1.52 -17.49 11.68
CA ARG A 60 1.62 -16.63 12.86
C ARG A 60 2.60 -15.50 12.56
N LEU A 61 2.12 -14.26 12.62
CA LEU A 61 2.97 -13.08 12.47
C LEU A 61 3.79 -12.83 13.75
N ALA A 62 5.00 -12.34 13.59
CA ALA A 62 5.93 -12.09 14.69
C ALA A 62 5.67 -10.75 15.43
N PHE A 63 4.40 -10.41 15.65
CA PHE A 63 4.05 -9.23 16.45
C PHE A 63 4.60 -9.29 17.87
N ASP A 64 4.57 -10.46 18.50
CA ASP A 64 5.14 -10.68 19.83
C ASP A 64 6.64 -10.36 19.86
N GLN A 65 7.41 -10.80 18.86
CA GLN A 65 8.83 -10.49 18.76
C GLN A 65 9.07 -9.00 18.52
N MET A 66 8.35 -8.40 17.57
CA MET A 66 8.51 -6.99 17.22
C MET A 66 8.14 -6.07 18.38
N LEU A 67 7.00 -6.32 19.05
CA LEU A 67 6.50 -5.45 20.12
C LEU A 67 7.31 -5.54 21.41
N THR A 68 7.95 -6.67 21.67
CA THR A 68 8.84 -6.86 22.83
C THR A 68 10.31 -6.59 22.50
N TRP A 69 10.64 -6.26 21.24
CA TRP A 69 12.00 -5.87 20.84
C TRP A 69 12.39 -4.56 21.54
N PRO A 70 13.66 -4.42 21.97
CA PRO A 70 14.10 -3.20 22.64
C PRO A 70 13.80 -1.95 21.82
N ARG A 71 13.12 -0.98 22.44
CA ARG A 71 12.68 0.26 21.79
C ARG A 71 13.84 1.02 21.12
N ASP A 72 15.02 0.99 21.75
CA ASP A 72 16.22 1.72 21.29
C ASP A 72 16.81 1.20 19.97
N THR A 73 16.36 0.03 19.50
CA THR A 73 16.84 -0.62 18.28
C THR A 73 15.68 -1.19 17.45
N ARG A 74 14.43 -0.91 17.81
CA ARG A 74 13.25 -1.49 17.13
C ARG A 74 13.10 -1.00 15.70
N PHE A 75 13.40 0.28 15.46
CA PHE A 75 13.41 0.81 14.09
C PHE A 75 14.51 0.14 13.25
N ASP A 76 15.73 0.03 13.80
CA ASP A 76 16.85 -0.59 13.08
C ASP A 76 16.54 -2.04 12.67
N GLU A 77 15.76 -2.74 13.51
CA GLU A 77 15.42 -4.15 13.31
C GLU A 77 14.20 -4.36 12.39
N TYR A 78 13.13 -3.59 12.60
CA TYR A 78 11.85 -3.80 11.94
C TYR A 78 11.40 -2.63 11.04
N GLY A 79 12.08 -1.50 11.09
CA GLY A 79 11.67 -0.29 10.36
C GLY A 79 10.34 0.30 10.83
N VAL A 80 9.80 -0.14 11.98
CA VAL A 80 8.56 0.37 12.55
C VAL A 80 8.81 1.65 13.36
N ILE A 81 7.80 2.49 13.48
CA ILE A 81 7.91 3.76 14.18
C ILE A 81 7.41 3.61 15.60
N ASN A 82 8.29 3.87 16.57
CA ASN A 82 7.91 3.93 17.97
C ASN A 82 6.93 5.09 18.23
N ASP A 83 5.87 4.81 18.98
CA ASP A 83 4.90 5.83 19.40
C ASP A 83 5.58 6.77 20.41
N PRO A 84 5.72 8.07 20.10
CA PRO A 84 6.40 9.03 20.99
C PRO A 84 5.70 9.26 22.34
N GLU A 85 4.42 8.91 22.45
CA GLU A 85 3.61 9.04 23.67
C GLU A 85 3.77 7.85 24.62
N CYS A 86 4.54 6.82 24.22
CA CYS A 86 4.76 5.62 25.01
C CYS A 86 6.18 5.57 25.60
N MET A 87 6.30 4.89 26.74
CA MET A 87 7.57 4.64 27.43
C MET A 87 7.97 3.18 27.30
N PRO A 88 9.28 2.86 27.37
CA PRO A 88 9.74 1.47 27.37
C PRO A 88 9.05 0.63 28.44
N GLY A 89 8.70 -0.60 28.08
CA GLY A 89 8.19 -1.59 29.01
C GLY A 89 9.28 -2.28 29.82
N ASP A 90 8.85 -3.08 30.80
CA ASP A 90 9.73 -3.87 31.66
C ASP A 90 9.10 -5.28 31.90
N ALA A 91 9.71 -6.07 32.76
CA ALA A 91 9.20 -7.41 33.07
C ALA A 91 7.77 -7.42 33.61
N SER A 92 7.31 -6.35 34.27
CA SER A 92 5.94 -6.25 34.77
C SER A 92 4.89 -6.06 33.67
N THR A 93 5.33 -5.56 32.52
CA THR A 93 4.51 -5.36 31.31
C THR A 93 4.77 -6.44 30.25
N ASN A 94 5.49 -7.52 30.58
CA ASN A 94 5.99 -8.50 29.61
C ASN A 94 6.77 -7.84 28.44
N TYR A 95 7.50 -6.76 28.75
CA TYR A 95 8.28 -5.94 27.83
C TYR A 95 7.47 -5.17 26.77
N TYR A 96 6.14 -5.20 26.80
CA TYR A 96 5.34 -4.28 26.00
C TYR A 96 5.50 -2.85 26.51
N ASP A 97 5.55 -1.88 25.59
CA ASP A 97 5.63 -0.47 25.95
C ASP A 97 4.43 -0.03 26.82
N ARG A 98 4.65 0.94 27.67
CA ARG A 98 3.65 1.56 28.54
C ARG A 98 3.12 2.81 27.86
N CYS A 99 1.85 2.87 27.60
CA CYS A 99 1.15 3.96 26.93
C CYS A 99 -0.04 4.41 27.77
N ASP A 100 -0.39 5.68 27.72
CA ASP A 100 -1.61 6.21 28.36
C ASP A 100 -2.87 5.63 27.69
N ASP A 101 -2.85 5.46 26.37
CA ASP A 101 -3.88 4.73 25.64
C ASP A 101 -3.70 3.21 25.86
N PRO A 102 -4.66 2.53 26.51
CA PRO A 102 -4.55 1.12 26.86
C PRO A 102 -4.49 0.20 25.63
N GLU A 103 -5.00 0.65 24.48
CA GLU A 103 -4.96 -0.11 23.23
C GLU A 103 -3.68 0.13 22.44
N SER A 104 -2.86 1.14 22.75
CA SER A 104 -1.57 1.34 22.11
C SER A 104 -0.58 0.24 22.49
N THR A 105 0.24 -0.18 21.53
CA THR A 105 1.32 -1.17 21.74
C THR A 105 2.68 -0.51 21.90
N GLY A 106 2.77 0.82 21.70
CA GLY A 106 4.05 1.54 21.61
C GLY A 106 4.64 1.56 20.20
N VAL A 107 3.94 1.01 19.21
CA VAL A 107 4.25 1.12 17.78
C VAL A 107 3.09 1.79 17.08
N ILE A 108 3.37 2.83 16.29
CA ILE A 108 2.35 3.59 15.56
C ILE A 108 1.50 2.65 14.71
N GLY A 109 0.18 2.76 14.85
CA GLY A 109 -0.79 2.01 14.05
C GLY A 109 -0.93 0.52 14.39
N VAL A 110 -0.18 0.00 15.38
CA VAL A 110 -0.36 -1.35 15.89
C VAL A 110 -1.12 -1.29 17.21
N ARG A 111 -2.26 -1.97 17.29
CA ARG A 111 -3.21 -1.89 18.40
C ARG A 111 -3.34 -3.24 19.11
N LYS A 112 -3.66 -3.23 20.40
CA LYS A 112 -3.92 -4.42 21.20
C LYS A 112 -5.31 -4.35 21.85
N PHE A 113 -5.98 -5.48 21.85
CA PHE A 113 -7.34 -5.61 22.40
C PHE A 113 -7.42 -6.78 23.39
N PRO A 114 -8.29 -6.71 24.39
CA PRO A 114 -8.51 -7.84 25.29
C PRO A 114 -8.91 -9.10 24.51
N ASN A 115 -8.28 -10.22 24.82
CA ASN A 115 -8.69 -11.51 24.26
C ASN A 115 -9.86 -12.07 25.09
N PRO A 116 -11.06 -12.24 24.51
CA PRO A 116 -12.22 -12.77 25.26
C PRO A 116 -11.99 -14.16 25.84
N SER A 117 -11.09 -14.95 25.25
CA SER A 117 -10.73 -16.29 25.73
C SER A 117 -9.60 -16.28 26.77
N GLY A 118 -9.12 -15.11 27.18
CA GLY A 118 -7.95 -14.94 28.04
C GLY A 118 -6.63 -15.17 27.31
N GLY A 119 -5.53 -14.93 28.00
CA GLY A 119 -4.17 -15.08 27.44
C GLY A 119 -3.64 -13.81 26.78
N ALA A 120 -2.84 -13.97 25.71
CA ALA A 120 -2.23 -12.85 25.00
C ALA A 120 -3.29 -11.95 24.35
N PRO A 121 -3.08 -10.62 24.31
CA PRO A 121 -4.00 -9.70 23.66
C PRO A 121 -4.10 -10.00 22.16
N LEU A 122 -5.24 -9.66 21.57
CA LEU A 122 -5.41 -9.65 20.13
C LEU A 122 -4.67 -8.43 19.56
N ILE A 123 -3.92 -8.62 18.48
CA ILE A 123 -3.16 -7.56 17.83
C ILE A 123 -3.78 -7.26 16.47
N GLY A 124 -4.06 -5.98 16.24
CA GLY A 124 -4.57 -5.47 14.97
C GLY A 124 -3.71 -4.35 14.42
N VAL A 125 -3.86 -4.09 13.15
CA VAL A 125 -3.18 -2.99 12.45
C VAL A 125 -4.19 -1.99 11.94
N THR A 126 -3.80 -0.72 11.92
CA THR A 126 -4.57 0.38 11.33
C THR A 126 -3.88 0.84 10.05
N CYS A 127 -4.50 1.74 9.29
CA CYS A 127 -3.87 2.34 8.11
C CYS A 127 -2.52 2.98 8.45
N ALA A 128 -2.40 3.61 9.63
CA ALA A 128 -1.18 4.28 10.07
C ALA A 128 0.01 3.32 10.28
N ALA A 129 -0.22 2.02 10.54
CA ALA A 129 0.85 1.04 10.72
C ALA A 129 1.80 0.97 9.51
N CYS A 130 1.23 1.12 8.32
CA CYS A 130 1.99 1.09 7.07
C CYS A 130 2.20 2.49 6.49
N HIS A 131 1.18 3.36 6.52
CA HIS A 131 1.23 4.64 5.80
C HIS A 131 1.79 5.82 6.60
N ALA A 132 1.82 5.78 7.95
CA ALA A 132 2.56 6.77 8.72
C ALA A 132 4.07 6.51 8.57
N GLY A 133 4.82 7.58 8.37
CA GLY A 133 6.27 7.53 8.20
C GLY A 133 6.95 8.71 8.90
N PHE A 134 8.26 8.76 8.88
CA PHE A 134 8.96 9.97 9.33
C PHE A 134 8.69 11.11 8.35
N ASP A 135 8.50 12.32 8.91
CA ASP A 135 8.33 13.51 8.09
C ASP A 135 9.63 13.83 7.34
N PRO A 136 9.65 13.75 6.00
CA PRO A 136 10.86 13.97 5.23
C PRO A 136 11.45 15.39 5.36
N VAL A 137 10.62 16.36 5.77
CA VAL A 137 11.08 17.74 5.99
C VAL A 137 11.46 18.03 7.44
N ASN A 138 11.08 17.15 8.36
CA ASN A 138 11.42 17.24 9.78
C ASN A 138 11.72 15.85 10.36
N PRO A 139 12.69 15.10 9.81
CA PRO A 139 13.00 13.75 10.29
C PRO A 139 13.57 13.76 11.72
N PRO A 140 13.41 12.66 12.48
CA PRO A 140 13.98 12.56 13.81
C PRO A 140 15.53 12.49 13.75
N SER A 141 16.17 13.06 14.75
CA SER A 141 17.63 12.91 14.93
C SER A 141 18.03 11.49 15.35
N ASN A 142 17.11 10.77 16.02
CA ASN A 142 17.22 9.34 16.32
C ASN A 142 15.91 8.65 15.92
N PRO A 143 15.92 7.77 14.92
CA PRO A 143 14.73 7.08 14.45
C PRO A 143 14.05 6.19 15.51
N ASN A 144 14.79 5.72 16.50
CA ASN A 144 14.23 4.95 17.61
C ASN A 144 13.53 5.81 18.68
N HIS A 145 13.77 7.14 18.67
CA HIS A 145 13.18 8.10 19.60
C HIS A 145 12.56 9.30 18.87
N PRO A 146 11.57 9.07 17.99
CA PRO A 146 10.90 10.16 17.30
C PRO A 146 10.07 10.98 18.29
N LYS A 147 9.82 12.24 17.93
CA LYS A 147 8.79 13.07 18.55
C LYS A 147 7.55 13.10 17.64
N ALA A 148 6.42 13.57 18.17
CA ALA A 148 5.19 13.64 17.41
C ALA A 148 5.32 14.49 16.13
N GLU A 149 6.07 15.59 16.19
CA GLU A 149 6.35 16.45 15.03
C GLU A 149 7.25 15.84 13.95
N ASN A 150 7.89 14.70 14.24
CA ASN A 150 8.69 13.96 13.27
C ASN A 150 7.87 12.95 12.45
N ILE A 151 6.56 12.84 12.69
CA ILE A 151 5.72 11.83 12.07
C ILE A 151 4.79 12.48 11.05
N HIS A 152 4.93 12.07 9.79
CA HIS A 152 4.00 12.39 8.73
C HIS A 152 2.94 11.27 8.64
N PRO A 153 1.65 11.59 8.69
CA PRO A 153 0.62 10.56 8.81
C PRO A 153 0.48 9.66 7.58
N THR A 154 0.90 10.12 6.40
CA THR A 154 0.52 9.49 5.13
C THR A 154 1.67 9.45 4.10
N VAL A 155 2.92 9.55 4.51
CA VAL A 155 4.06 9.54 3.57
C VAL A 155 4.38 8.12 3.05
N GLY A 156 3.84 7.09 3.70
CA GLY A 156 4.23 5.70 3.48
C GLY A 156 5.54 5.34 4.18
N ASN A 157 5.52 4.29 4.98
CA ASN A 157 6.73 3.85 5.69
C ASN A 157 7.63 3.03 4.76
N GLN A 158 8.65 3.66 4.19
CA GLN A 158 9.61 3.03 3.27
C GLN A 158 10.63 2.14 3.99
N TYR A 159 10.61 2.07 5.32
CA TYR A 159 11.60 1.33 6.14
C TYR A 159 11.04 0.04 6.72
N VAL A 160 9.72 -0.07 6.85
CA VAL A 160 9.09 -1.19 7.55
C VAL A 160 9.40 -2.53 6.88
N GLN A 161 9.86 -3.49 7.70
CA GLN A 161 10.24 -4.84 7.29
C GLN A 161 9.05 -5.79 7.44
N ILE A 162 8.01 -5.61 6.62
CA ILE A 162 6.78 -6.43 6.70
C ILE A 162 7.11 -7.92 6.51
N GLY A 163 7.96 -8.23 5.52
CA GLY A 163 8.37 -9.61 5.29
C GLY A 163 9.02 -10.27 6.51
N LYS A 164 9.76 -9.50 7.33
CA LYS A 164 10.36 -9.98 8.57
C LYS A 164 9.31 -10.27 9.66
N ILE A 165 8.24 -9.47 9.71
CA ILE A 165 7.11 -9.73 10.61
C ILE A 165 6.35 -10.99 10.18
N PHE A 166 6.23 -11.22 8.87
CA PHE A 166 5.55 -12.39 8.31
C PHE A 166 6.34 -13.68 8.49
N ASN A 167 7.66 -13.65 8.36
CA ASN A 167 8.49 -14.85 8.43
C ASN A 167 9.01 -15.21 9.83
N GLY A 168 8.85 -14.35 10.85
CA GLY A 168 9.52 -14.47 12.13
C GLY A 168 9.27 -15.76 12.93
N HIS A 169 8.17 -16.46 12.64
CA HIS A 169 7.88 -17.78 13.25
C HIS A 169 8.01 -18.94 12.26
N LEU A 170 8.46 -18.70 11.02
CA LEU A 170 8.67 -19.72 10.03
C LEU A 170 10.11 -20.27 10.08
N SER A 171 10.28 -21.55 9.74
CA SER A 171 11.60 -22.12 9.51
C SER A 171 12.21 -21.54 8.23
N SER A 172 13.52 -21.31 8.19
CA SER A 172 14.23 -20.91 6.97
C SER A 172 14.10 -21.88 5.80
N HIS A 173 13.71 -23.15 6.08
CA HIS A 173 13.42 -24.17 5.07
C HIS A 173 11.99 -24.11 4.52
N ASP A 174 11.09 -23.34 5.14
CA ASP A 174 9.74 -23.10 4.64
C ASP A 174 9.81 -22.19 3.40
N PRO A 175 9.17 -22.54 2.28
CA PRO A 175 9.17 -21.69 1.09
C PRO A 175 8.63 -20.28 1.37
N ARG A 176 7.63 -20.14 2.25
CA ARG A 176 7.05 -18.83 2.64
C ARG A 176 8.07 -17.93 3.34
N TYR A 177 8.98 -18.52 4.16
CA TYR A 177 10.08 -17.75 4.78
C TYR A 177 10.92 -17.07 3.72
N GLN A 178 11.32 -17.78 2.68
CA GLN A 178 12.15 -17.23 1.61
C GLN A 178 11.40 -16.19 0.79
N ILE A 179 10.12 -16.43 0.51
CA ILE A 179 9.25 -15.45 -0.19
C ILE A 179 9.18 -14.17 0.61
N PHE A 180 8.78 -14.22 1.88
CA PHE A 180 8.66 -13.02 2.73
C PHE A 180 10.01 -12.33 2.96
N SER A 181 11.10 -13.08 3.11
CA SER A 181 12.45 -12.51 3.23
C SER A 181 12.91 -11.78 1.96
N SER A 182 12.29 -12.07 0.82
CA SER A 182 12.60 -11.37 -0.43
C SER A 182 11.89 -10.03 -0.59
N TRP A 183 10.91 -9.70 0.25
CA TRP A 183 10.19 -8.43 0.14
C TRP A 183 11.10 -7.25 0.47
N ALA A 184 11.06 -6.22 -0.36
CA ALA A 184 11.81 -5.00 -0.09
C ALA A 184 11.24 -4.26 1.13
N PRO A 185 12.06 -3.49 1.87
CA PRO A 185 11.54 -2.57 2.88
C PRO A 185 10.44 -1.68 2.31
N GLY A 186 9.41 -1.39 3.12
CA GLY A 186 8.28 -0.56 2.70
C GLY A 186 7.37 -1.21 1.65
N THR A 187 7.37 -2.54 1.54
CA THR A 187 6.46 -3.27 0.66
C THR A 187 5.65 -4.31 1.43
N VAL A 188 4.47 -4.60 0.93
CA VAL A 188 3.57 -5.63 1.45
C VAL A 188 2.76 -6.25 0.32
N ASP A 189 2.60 -7.56 0.38
CA ASP A 189 1.62 -8.27 -0.44
C ASP A 189 0.33 -8.41 0.38
N THR A 190 -0.71 -7.70 -0.04
CA THR A 190 -2.01 -7.72 0.63
C THR A 190 -2.92 -8.85 0.17
N THR A 191 -2.48 -9.64 -0.81
CA THR A 191 -3.29 -10.69 -1.45
C THR A 191 -3.32 -12.01 -0.68
N LEU A 192 -2.67 -12.08 0.48
CA LEU A 192 -2.79 -13.24 1.39
C LEU A 192 -4.26 -13.60 1.72
N LEU A 193 -5.13 -12.60 1.80
CA LEU A 193 -6.56 -12.78 1.97
C LEU A 193 -7.28 -13.11 0.67
N GLU A 194 -6.75 -12.67 -0.44
CA GLU A 194 -7.36 -12.81 -1.76
C GLU A 194 -6.96 -14.10 -2.44
N ASN A 195 -5.86 -14.69 -1.98
CA ASN A 195 -5.37 -16.02 -2.34
C ASN A 195 -5.28 -16.24 -3.86
N ASP A 196 -4.67 -15.26 -4.53
CA ASP A 196 -4.45 -15.31 -5.98
C ASP A 196 -3.20 -16.10 -6.40
N TYR A 197 -2.40 -16.54 -5.40
CA TYR A 197 -1.12 -17.25 -5.55
C TYR A 197 -0.05 -16.51 -6.37
N ILE A 198 -0.16 -15.20 -6.48
CA ILE A 198 0.89 -14.39 -7.10
C ILE A 198 1.60 -13.62 -5.99
N ASN A 199 2.89 -13.88 -5.81
CA ASN A 199 3.74 -13.05 -4.94
C ASN A 199 3.95 -11.69 -5.61
N ASN A 200 3.35 -10.64 -5.04
CA ASN A 200 3.33 -9.30 -5.63
C ASN A 200 3.48 -8.19 -4.58
N PRO A 201 4.57 -8.18 -3.80
CA PRO A 201 4.75 -7.16 -2.78
C PRO A 201 4.73 -5.76 -3.42
N GLY A 202 3.74 -4.98 -3.04
CA GLY A 202 3.56 -3.61 -3.51
C GLY A 202 4.09 -2.58 -2.51
N MET A 203 4.65 -1.48 -3.01
CA MET A 203 5.11 -0.39 -2.16
C MET A 203 3.96 0.19 -1.35
N ILE A 204 4.25 0.56 -0.12
CA ILE A 204 3.35 1.32 0.72
C ILE A 204 3.31 2.75 0.19
N THR A 205 2.27 3.06 -0.59
CA THR A 205 2.17 4.33 -1.30
C THR A 205 1.95 5.51 -0.37
N PRO A 206 2.52 6.68 -0.68
CA PRO A 206 2.15 7.91 -0.01
C PRO A 206 0.71 8.31 -0.36
N ILE A 207 0.02 8.91 0.60
CA ILE A 207 -1.34 9.39 0.42
C ILE A 207 -1.37 10.87 0.76
N TRP A 208 -1.43 11.74 -0.24
CA TRP A 208 -1.62 13.16 -0.05
C TRP A 208 -2.57 13.73 -1.09
N ALA A 209 -3.29 14.74 -0.67
CA ALA A 209 -4.27 15.38 -1.53
C ALA A 209 -3.61 16.01 -2.75
N VAL A 210 -4.17 15.71 -3.91
CA VAL A 210 -3.80 16.36 -5.17
C VAL A 210 -4.62 17.63 -5.30
N PRO A 211 -3.99 18.82 -5.29
CA PRO A 211 -4.73 20.09 -5.19
C PRO A 211 -5.54 20.44 -6.45
N ASP A 212 -5.20 19.85 -7.60
CA ASP A 212 -5.84 20.15 -8.87
C ASP A 212 -6.76 19.01 -9.31
N ARG A 213 -8.02 19.35 -9.59
CA ARG A 213 -9.08 18.38 -9.90
C ARG A 213 -9.10 17.21 -8.90
N PRO A 214 -9.57 17.46 -7.66
CA PRO A 214 -9.61 16.43 -6.62
C PRO A 214 -10.63 15.32 -6.94
N TYR A 215 -11.37 15.42 -8.03
CA TYR A 215 -12.39 14.48 -8.42
C TYR A 215 -12.29 14.11 -9.90
N PHE A 216 -12.70 12.89 -10.22
CA PHE A 216 -12.99 12.44 -11.58
C PHE A 216 -14.29 11.62 -11.58
N ASP A 217 -14.96 11.56 -12.73
CA ASP A 217 -16.23 10.88 -12.87
C ASP A 217 -15.99 9.48 -13.44
N VAL A 218 -16.58 8.47 -12.83
CA VAL A 218 -16.54 7.06 -13.24
C VAL A 218 -17.93 6.46 -13.16
N THR A 219 -18.07 5.22 -13.61
CA THR A 219 -19.26 4.40 -13.37
C THR A 219 -18.89 3.23 -12.47
N ILE A 220 -19.67 3.01 -11.42
CA ILE A 220 -19.51 1.87 -10.51
C ILE A 220 -20.85 1.14 -10.45
N ASN A 221 -20.86 -0.15 -10.84
CA ASN A 221 -22.04 -1.00 -10.89
C ASN A 221 -23.19 -0.38 -11.71
N GLY A 222 -22.87 0.25 -12.85
CA GLY A 222 -23.83 0.90 -13.75
C GLY A 222 -24.27 2.29 -13.32
N GLU A 223 -23.87 2.78 -12.16
CA GLU A 223 -24.25 4.09 -11.64
C GLU A 223 -23.12 5.10 -11.77
N PRO A 224 -23.38 6.33 -12.21
CA PRO A 224 -22.39 7.40 -12.20
C PRO A 224 -21.89 7.67 -10.78
N ALA A 225 -20.59 7.69 -10.63
CA ALA A 225 -19.92 8.02 -9.36
C ALA A 225 -18.87 9.09 -9.58
N ARG A 226 -18.71 9.98 -8.60
CA ARG A 226 -17.62 10.92 -8.55
C ARG A 226 -16.64 10.47 -7.48
N VAL A 227 -15.46 10.08 -7.89
CA VAL A 227 -14.44 9.56 -6.99
C VAL A 227 -13.38 10.60 -6.70
N HIS A 228 -12.86 10.56 -5.47
CA HIS A 228 -11.85 11.50 -5.02
C HIS A 228 -10.47 11.08 -5.47
N ARG A 229 -9.75 12.01 -6.08
CA ARG A 229 -8.36 11.81 -6.49
C ARG A 229 -7.45 12.20 -5.33
N ASN A 230 -6.92 11.22 -4.64
CA ASN A 230 -6.12 11.43 -3.43
C ASN A 230 -4.61 11.20 -3.62
N GLY A 231 -4.14 11.12 -4.86
CA GLY A 231 -2.72 10.85 -5.14
C GLY A 231 -2.28 9.43 -4.83
N GLN A 232 -3.21 8.56 -4.47
CA GLN A 232 -2.92 7.13 -4.35
C GLN A 232 -2.74 6.54 -5.74
N GLY A 233 -1.65 5.80 -5.92
CA GLY A 233 -1.56 4.84 -6.98
C GLY A 233 -2.40 3.63 -6.61
N GLY A 234 -3.61 3.60 -7.07
CA GLY A 234 -4.36 2.36 -7.15
C GLY A 234 -4.23 1.80 -8.55
N GLU A 235 -4.45 0.53 -8.70
CA GLU A 235 -4.41 -0.12 -10.01
C GLU A 235 -5.75 0.00 -10.74
N ASP A 236 -6.78 0.52 -10.08
CA ASP A 236 -8.09 0.78 -10.66
C ASP A 236 -8.67 2.15 -10.27
N ASP A 237 -9.74 2.54 -10.94
CA ASP A 237 -10.40 3.83 -10.80
C ASP A 237 -11.41 3.81 -9.66
N ILE A 238 -10.94 3.69 -8.41
CA ILE A 238 -11.83 3.70 -7.25
C ILE A 238 -11.65 4.95 -6.39
N GLY A 239 -12.72 5.36 -5.72
CA GLY A 239 -12.70 6.50 -4.81
C GLY A 239 -12.09 6.17 -3.46
N CYS A 240 -11.88 7.22 -2.67
CA CYS A 240 -11.30 7.10 -1.33
C CYS A 240 -12.11 6.14 -0.43
N GLU A 241 -13.43 6.26 -0.43
CA GLU A 241 -14.29 5.44 0.44
C GLU A 241 -14.22 3.96 0.07
N GLN A 242 -14.30 3.65 -1.23
CA GLN A 242 -14.21 2.29 -1.73
C GLN A 242 -12.81 1.71 -1.48
N ALA A 243 -11.77 2.50 -1.71
CA ALA A 243 -10.39 2.08 -1.43
C ALA A 243 -10.19 1.78 0.06
N ALA A 244 -10.71 2.62 0.95
CA ALA A 244 -10.61 2.43 2.38
C ALA A 244 -11.34 1.16 2.84
N LEU A 245 -12.58 0.93 2.39
CA LEU A 245 -13.33 -0.29 2.70
C LEU A 245 -12.61 -1.54 2.21
N ARG A 246 -12.11 -1.53 0.98
CA ARG A 246 -11.32 -2.63 0.42
C ARG A 246 -10.08 -2.92 1.27
N VAL A 247 -9.35 -1.89 1.71
CA VAL A 247 -8.18 -2.05 2.59
C VAL A 247 -8.58 -2.64 3.93
N TYR A 248 -9.69 -2.21 4.55
CA TYR A 248 -10.16 -2.81 5.80
C TYR A 248 -10.53 -4.28 5.65
N PHE A 249 -11.15 -4.69 4.55
CA PHE A 249 -11.34 -6.10 4.26
C PHE A 249 -9.99 -6.83 4.14
N ASN A 250 -9.01 -6.25 3.43
CA ASN A 250 -7.67 -6.84 3.27
C ASN A 250 -6.93 -7.02 4.59
N ILE A 251 -7.17 -6.17 5.58
CA ILE A 251 -6.58 -6.29 6.92
C ILE A 251 -7.48 -7.02 7.91
N GLY A 252 -8.52 -7.68 7.42
CA GLY A 252 -9.26 -8.70 8.16
C GLY A 252 -10.63 -8.30 8.69
N MET A 253 -11.17 -7.12 8.36
CA MET A 253 -12.56 -6.78 8.67
C MET A 253 -13.50 -7.82 8.10
N CYS A 254 -14.44 -8.29 8.91
CA CYS A 254 -15.43 -9.31 8.53
C CYS A 254 -14.83 -10.66 8.07
N ALA A 255 -13.56 -10.93 8.38
CA ALA A 255 -12.92 -12.16 7.92
C ALA A 255 -13.67 -13.42 8.37
N ALA A 256 -14.13 -13.47 9.63
CA ALA A 256 -14.87 -14.60 10.17
C ALA A 256 -16.33 -14.66 9.70
N GLU A 257 -16.94 -13.51 9.46
CA GLU A 257 -18.37 -13.38 9.22
C GLU A 257 -18.75 -13.64 7.75
N CYS A 258 -17.98 -13.06 6.79
CA CYS A 258 -18.34 -13.19 5.39
C CYS A 258 -17.14 -13.40 4.44
N MET A 259 -15.92 -12.94 4.80
CA MET A 259 -14.79 -13.02 3.89
C MET A 259 -14.26 -14.44 3.67
N ILE A 260 -14.14 -15.25 4.72
CA ILE A 260 -13.57 -16.61 4.64
C ILE A 260 -14.35 -17.50 3.67
N GLY A 261 -15.66 -17.33 3.57
CA GLY A 261 -16.49 -18.06 2.61
C GLY A 261 -16.07 -17.83 1.15
N HIS A 262 -15.60 -16.63 0.83
CA HIS A 262 -15.08 -16.30 -0.50
C HIS A 262 -13.64 -16.77 -0.70
N LEU A 263 -12.83 -16.75 0.37
CA LEU A 263 -11.43 -17.19 0.35
C LEU A 263 -11.31 -18.72 0.28
N ALA A 264 -12.24 -19.44 0.90
CA ALA A 264 -12.22 -20.91 0.97
C ALA A 264 -12.45 -21.59 -0.40
N ASN A 265 -12.95 -20.88 -1.38
CA ASN A 265 -13.17 -21.41 -2.73
C ASN A 265 -11.85 -21.61 -3.51
N GLY A 266 -10.75 -21.20 -2.93
CA GLY A 266 -9.39 -21.48 -3.39
C GLY A 266 -9.01 -20.81 -4.70
N PRO A 267 -7.72 -20.83 -5.00
CA PRO A 267 -7.14 -20.27 -6.20
C PRO A 267 -7.43 -21.16 -7.40
N GLY A 268 -7.45 -20.53 -8.55
CA GLY A 268 -7.89 -21.20 -9.78
C GLY A 268 -9.39 -21.53 -9.76
N GLY A 269 -10.06 -21.41 -8.60
CA GLY A 269 -11.49 -21.34 -8.48
C GLY A 269 -11.96 -19.91 -8.71
N SER A 270 -13.08 -19.71 -9.39
CA SER A 270 -13.69 -18.40 -9.50
C SER A 270 -13.95 -17.87 -8.09
N GLN A 271 -13.14 -16.93 -7.61
CA GLN A 271 -13.49 -16.16 -6.45
C GLN A 271 -14.74 -15.35 -6.80
N THR A 272 -15.81 -15.59 -6.07
CA THR A 272 -17.04 -14.84 -6.29
C THR A 272 -16.89 -13.45 -5.68
N PRO A 273 -17.49 -12.41 -6.27
CA PRO A 273 -17.55 -11.08 -5.65
C PRO A 273 -18.10 -11.16 -4.22
N ILE A 274 -17.57 -10.32 -3.32
CA ILE A 274 -18.12 -10.20 -1.96
C ILE A 274 -19.58 -9.76 -2.06
N ASP A 275 -20.46 -10.50 -1.40
CA ASP A 275 -21.84 -10.07 -1.19
C ASP A 275 -21.89 -9.06 -0.02
N LEU A 276 -21.81 -7.76 -0.37
CA LEU A 276 -21.89 -6.69 0.62
C LEU A 276 -23.21 -6.67 1.39
N GLY A 277 -24.31 -7.14 0.77
CA GLY A 277 -25.60 -7.26 1.46
C GLY A 277 -25.54 -8.30 2.59
N GLN A 278 -24.96 -9.45 2.30
CA GLN A 278 -24.70 -10.47 3.32
C GLN A 278 -23.75 -9.95 4.40
N CYS A 279 -22.62 -9.35 4.00
CA CYS A 279 -21.66 -8.81 4.97
C CYS A 279 -22.30 -7.77 5.90
N ARG A 280 -23.10 -6.85 5.41
CA ARG A 280 -23.84 -5.88 6.23
C ARG A 280 -24.78 -6.53 7.22
N SER A 281 -25.35 -7.70 6.89
CA SER A 281 -26.28 -8.40 7.77
C SER A 281 -25.60 -9.16 8.92
N VAL A 282 -24.32 -9.53 8.77
CA VAL A 282 -23.62 -10.42 9.71
C VAL A 282 -22.37 -9.80 10.34
N CYS A 283 -21.87 -8.68 9.81
CA CYS A 283 -20.64 -8.02 10.29
C CYS A 283 -20.94 -6.58 10.73
N PRO A 284 -21.05 -6.33 12.04
CA PRO A 284 -21.24 -4.96 12.55
C PRO A 284 -20.08 -4.03 12.23
N ASP A 285 -18.84 -4.56 12.10
CA ASP A 285 -17.67 -3.76 11.79
C ASP A 285 -17.77 -3.10 10.41
N LEU A 286 -18.42 -3.76 9.42
CA LEU A 286 -18.68 -3.16 8.11
C LEU A 286 -19.59 -1.94 8.21
N LEU A 287 -20.68 -2.04 8.96
CA LEU A 287 -21.59 -0.91 9.15
C LEU A 287 -20.88 0.29 9.79
N GLN A 288 -20.08 0.01 10.82
CA GLN A 288 -19.27 1.04 11.49
C GLN A 288 -18.23 1.65 10.52
N ALA A 289 -17.59 0.85 9.69
CA ALA A 289 -16.65 1.33 8.70
C ALA A 289 -17.35 2.21 7.65
N GLU A 290 -18.49 1.78 7.10
CA GLU A 290 -19.27 2.55 6.13
C GLU A 290 -19.71 3.92 6.68
N GLU A 291 -20.08 4.01 7.96
CA GLU A 291 -20.40 5.27 8.63
C GLU A 291 -19.16 6.18 8.85
N SER A 292 -17.98 5.59 8.89
CA SER A 292 -16.74 6.24 9.30
C SER A 292 -15.87 6.68 8.14
N VAL A 293 -15.92 5.98 6.99
CA VAL A 293 -14.99 6.21 5.88
C VAL A 293 -15.08 7.61 5.27
N GLY A 294 -16.24 8.26 5.31
CA GLY A 294 -16.37 9.66 4.86
C GLY A 294 -15.51 10.63 5.68
N LYS A 295 -15.40 10.41 7.00
CA LYS A 295 -14.53 11.19 7.89
C LYS A 295 -13.06 10.88 7.64
N LEU A 296 -12.75 9.59 7.44
CA LEU A 296 -11.40 9.16 7.06
C LEU A 296 -10.96 9.86 5.77
N CYS A 297 -11.81 9.91 4.75
CA CYS A 297 -11.51 10.60 3.50
C CYS A 297 -11.36 12.11 3.69
N ALA A 298 -12.18 12.73 4.55
CA ALA A 298 -12.00 14.14 4.90
C ALA A 298 -10.61 14.42 5.53
N PHE A 299 -10.11 13.49 6.36
CA PHE A 299 -8.74 13.59 6.87
C PHE A 299 -7.71 13.41 5.74
N LEU A 300 -7.87 12.41 4.87
CA LEU A 300 -6.93 12.12 3.78
C LEU A 300 -6.83 13.24 2.73
N ASP A 301 -7.80 14.16 2.71
CA ASP A 301 -7.75 15.38 1.90
C ASP A 301 -6.83 16.46 2.48
N THR A 302 -6.35 16.30 3.70
CA THR A 302 -5.56 17.34 4.37
C THR A 302 -4.04 17.19 4.21
N PRO A 303 -3.42 15.99 4.22
CA PRO A 303 -1.99 15.87 4.05
C PRO A 303 -1.51 16.39 2.70
N ARG A 304 -0.37 17.04 2.69
CA ARG A 304 0.25 17.58 1.47
C ARG A 304 1.61 16.93 1.26
N SER A 305 2.00 16.78 0.00
CA SER A 305 3.32 16.26 -0.34
C SER A 305 4.43 17.10 0.29
N PRO A 306 5.46 16.46 0.84
CA PRO A 306 6.60 17.16 1.43
C PRO A 306 7.38 17.90 0.32
N ARG A 307 7.70 19.17 0.56
CA ARG A 307 8.50 19.97 -0.38
C ARG A 307 9.91 20.12 0.15
N LEU A 308 10.91 19.64 -0.58
CA LEU A 308 12.32 19.69 -0.16
C LEU A 308 12.76 21.11 0.24
N VAL A 309 12.28 22.13 -0.48
CA VAL A 309 12.59 23.55 -0.16
C VAL A 309 12.09 24.01 1.21
N LYS A 310 11.21 23.26 1.86
CA LYS A 310 10.73 23.52 3.22
C LYS A 310 11.57 22.84 4.29
N ALA A 311 12.36 21.84 3.90
CA ALA A 311 13.27 21.16 4.80
C ALA A 311 14.46 22.07 5.19
N PRO A 312 15.00 21.96 6.42
CA PRO A 312 16.22 22.66 6.81
C PRO A 312 17.36 22.37 5.83
N GLY A 313 17.91 23.42 5.22
CA GLY A 313 18.97 23.26 4.21
C GLY A 313 18.52 22.68 2.85
N GLY A 314 17.26 22.29 2.69
CA GLY A 314 16.75 21.60 1.52
C GLY A 314 16.95 22.37 0.21
N SER A 315 16.83 23.69 0.25
CA SER A 315 17.07 24.53 -0.94
C SER A 315 18.52 24.44 -1.47
N SER A 316 19.50 24.18 -0.59
CA SER A 316 20.91 24.03 -0.99
C SER A 316 21.23 22.66 -1.61
N LEU A 317 20.31 21.70 -1.51
CA LEU A 317 20.41 20.38 -2.13
C LEU A 317 19.88 20.34 -3.58
N ILE A 318 19.51 21.51 -4.12
CA ILE A 318 18.96 21.65 -5.47
C ILE A 318 19.90 22.52 -6.30
N ASP A 319 20.31 22.03 -7.45
CA ASP A 319 21.00 22.88 -8.44
C ASP A 319 20.00 23.74 -9.23
N TRP A 320 19.70 24.90 -8.66
CA TRP A 320 18.75 25.85 -9.24
C TRP A 320 19.12 26.34 -10.65
N LYS A 321 20.41 26.23 -11.05
CA LYS A 321 20.85 26.68 -12.38
C LYS A 321 20.24 25.85 -13.50
N VAL A 322 19.95 24.58 -13.23
CA VAL A 322 19.44 23.63 -14.24
C VAL A 322 17.94 23.33 -14.10
N VAL A 323 17.28 23.73 -13.01
CA VAL A 323 15.84 23.46 -12.77
C VAL A 323 14.96 23.90 -13.94
N GLY A 324 15.22 25.08 -14.53
CA GLY A 324 14.46 25.58 -15.67
C GLY A 324 14.62 24.72 -16.94
N LYS A 325 15.81 24.14 -17.16
CA LYS A 325 16.06 23.15 -18.22
C LYS A 325 15.31 21.86 -17.91
N GLY A 326 15.40 21.38 -16.67
CA GLY A 326 14.72 20.17 -16.21
C GLY A 326 13.19 20.22 -16.39
N ARG A 327 12.56 21.38 -16.12
CA ARG A 327 11.13 21.58 -16.41
C ARG A 327 10.78 21.38 -17.89
N LYS A 328 11.61 21.88 -18.78
CA LYS A 328 11.40 21.70 -20.24
C LYS A 328 11.58 20.24 -20.66
N VAL A 329 12.55 19.55 -20.05
CA VAL A 329 12.76 18.10 -20.27
C VAL A 329 11.56 17.33 -19.79
N PHE A 330 11.07 17.59 -18.56
CA PHE A 330 9.87 16.97 -18.00
C PHE A 330 8.67 17.14 -18.93
N SER A 331 8.39 18.38 -19.36
CA SER A 331 7.24 18.67 -20.24
C SER A 331 7.30 17.95 -21.59
N ARG A 332 8.51 17.67 -22.07
CA ARG A 332 8.70 16.95 -23.35
C ARG A 332 8.64 15.43 -23.21
N ALA A 333 9.22 14.89 -22.13
CA ALA A 333 9.50 13.46 -22.03
C ALA A 333 8.60 12.72 -21.00
N CYS A 334 7.97 13.42 -20.05
CA CYS A 334 7.27 12.81 -18.93
C CYS A 334 5.82 13.27 -18.76
N GLU A 335 5.49 14.49 -19.17
CA GLU A 335 4.19 15.14 -18.93
C GLU A 335 3.02 14.43 -19.62
N SER A 336 3.26 13.63 -20.66
CA SER A 336 2.21 12.84 -21.31
C SER A 336 1.61 11.77 -20.38
N CYS A 337 2.38 11.30 -19.39
CA CYS A 337 1.95 10.28 -18.44
C CYS A 337 1.92 10.79 -16.99
N HIS A 338 2.74 11.78 -16.62
CA HIS A 338 2.89 12.22 -15.24
C HIS A 338 2.56 13.70 -15.04
N SER A 339 1.90 14.02 -13.92
CA SER A 339 1.76 15.39 -13.45
C SER A 339 2.91 15.75 -12.50
N ASP A 340 3.39 16.97 -12.59
CA ASP A 340 4.33 17.56 -11.64
C ASP A 340 3.66 18.34 -10.50
N GLY A 341 2.31 18.35 -10.47
CA GLY A 341 1.53 19.06 -9.48
C GLY A 341 1.47 20.58 -9.68
N ASP A 342 1.96 21.10 -10.80
CA ASP A 342 1.90 22.54 -11.11
C ASP A 342 0.52 22.94 -11.65
N ARG A 343 -0.22 23.71 -10.86
CA ARG A 343 -1.58 24.20 -11.18
C ARG A 343 -1.64 25.07 -12.44
N SER A 344 -0.51 25.67 -12.84
CA SER A 344 -0.46 26.55 -13.99
C SER A 344 -0.56 25.80 -15.34
N VAL A 345 -0.32 24.49 -15.33
CA VAL A 345 -0.29 23.67 -16.54
C VAL A 345 -1.51 22.76 -16.62
N LYS A 346 -2.57 23.24 -17.26
CA LYS A 346 -3.86 22.52 -17.37
C LYS A 346 -3.78 21.11 -17.95
N ARG A 347 -2.75 20.79 -18.73
CA ARG A 347 -2.55 19.46 -19.32
C ARG A 347 -2.08 18.42 -18.31
N ASN A 348 -1.29 18.80 -17.33
CA ASN A 348 -0.75 17.92 -16.31
C ASN A 348 -1.82 17.14 -15.51
N VAL A 349 -2.99 17.75 -15.38
CA VAL A 349 -4.07 17.15 -14.58
C VAL A 349 -4.75 15.98 -15.29
N LEU A 350 -4.69 15.94 -16.61
CA LEU A 350 -5.35 14.89 -17.41
C LEU A 350 -4.50 13.62 -17.54
N SER A 351 -3.20 13.70 -17.29
CA SER A 351 -2.30 12.55 -17.42
C SER A 351 -2.20 11.68 -16.17
N ASN A 352 -2.68 12.18 -15.02
CA ASN A 352 -2.75 11.38 -13.80
C ASN A 352 -3.95 10.44 -13.83
N ASP A 353 -3.81 9.33 -13.12
CA ASP A 353 -4.85 8.31 -12.94
C ASP A 353 -5.30 7.64 -14.25
N LEU A 354 -4.50 7.71 -15.29
CA LEU A 354 -4.67 6.90 -16.47
C LEU A 354 -4.14 5.49 -16.21
N ILE A 355 -4.85 4.51 -16.70
CA ILE A 355 -4.46 3.11 -16.61
C ILE A 355 -3.77 2.71 -17.89
N HIS A 356 -2.50 2.33 -17.78
CA HIS A 356 -1.65 1.92 -18.89
C HIS A 356 -1.50 0.40 -18.92
N PRO A 357 -1.61 -0.26 -20.07
CA PRO A 357 -1.35 -1.68 -20.17
C PRO A 357 0.10 -1.98 -19.78
N PHE A 358 0.31 -3.12 -19.12
CA PHE A 358 1.63 -3.59 -18.70
C PHE A 358 2.65 -3.54 -19.87
N SER A 359 2.22 -3.93 -21.07
CA SER A 359 3.10 -3.96 -22.27
C SER A 359 3.67 -2.58 -22.65
N GLU A 360 3.05 -1.49 -22.23
CA GLU A 360 3.54 -0.13 -22.45
C GLU A 360 4.60 0.24 -21.39
N ILE A 361 4.41 -0.17 -20.15
CA ILE A 361 5.30 0.17 -19.03
C ILE A 361 6.48 -0.80 -18.91
N GLY A 362 6.22 -2.09 -19.05
CA GLY A 362 7.22 -3.16 -19.08
C GLY A 362 7.93 -3.47 -17.75
N THR A 363 7.46 -2.91 -16.61
CA THR A 363 7.98 -3.27 -15.28
C THR A 363 7.59 -4.70 -14.89
N ASN A 364 8.04 -5.23 -13.74
CA ASN A 364 7.61 -6.54 -13.26
C ASN A 364 6.08 -6.63 -13.25
N SER A 365 5.51 -7.69 -13.83
CA SER A 365 4.06 -7.78 -14.11
C SER A 365 3.24 -8.40 -12.97
N CYS A 366 3.88 -8.90 -11.91
CA CYS A 366 3.16 -9.68 -10.90
C CYS A 366 2.03 -8.87 -10.24
N ARG A 367 2.28 -7.61 -9.90
CA ARG A 367 1.26 -6.74 -9.32
C ARG A 367 0.13 -6.44 -10.31
N ALA A 368 0.45 -6.16 -11.56
CA ALA A 368 -0.55 -5.91 -12.59
C ALA A 368 -1.43 -7.15 -12.86
N ARG A 369 -0.86 -8.34 -12.85
CA ARG A 369 -1.59 -9.61 -13.02
C ARG A 369 -2.58 -9.84 -11.90
N THR A 370 -2.16 -9.64 -10.66
CA THR A 370 -3.02 -9.73 -9.47
C THR A 370 -4.22 -8.79 -9.59
N THR A 371 -3.99 -7.51 -9.81
CA THR A 371 -5.06 -6.51 -9.85
C THR A 371 -6.00 -6.68 -11.01
N ASN A 372 -5.51 -7.07 -12.17
CA ASN A 372 -6.35 -7.39 -13.33
C ASN A 372 -7.29 -8.56 -13.03
N TRP A 373 -6.83 -9.54 -12.25
CA TRP A 373 -7.63 -10.68 -11.85
C TRP A 373 -8.69 -10.31 -10.80
N MET A 374 -8.33 -9.49 -9.81
CA MET A 374 -9.21 -9.12 -8.69
C MET A 374 -10.41 -8.25 -9.08
N ALA A 375 -10.28 -7.40 -10.09
CA ALA A 375 -11.34 -6.48 -10.49
C ALA A 375 -12.63 -7.19 -10.90
N GLY A 376 -12.54 -8.36 -11.50
CA GLY A 376 -13.68 -9.19 -11.90
C GLY A 376 -14.13 -10.21 -10.85
N HIS A 377 -13.48 -10.27 -9.70
CA HIS A 377 -13.67 -11.30 -8.69
C HIS A 377 -14.13 -10.70 -7.35
N ILE A 378 -13.36 -10.98 -6.28
CA ILE A 378 -13.73 -10.62 -4.92
C ILE A 378 -14.01 -9.12 -4.73
N TRP A 379 -13.27 -8.26 -5.44
CA TRP A 379 -13.36 -6.80 -5.34
C TRP A 379 -14.24 -6.14 -6.39
N ALA A 380 -15.02 -6.89 -7.15
CA ALA A 380 -15.87 -6.33 -8.21
C ALA A 380 -16.79 -5.20 -7.71
N ALA A 381 -17.29 -5.28 -6.46
CA ALA A 381 -18.13 -4.25 -5.87
C ALA A 381 -17.39 -2.93 -5.58
N PHE A 382 -16.05 -2.99 -5.48
CA PHE A 382 -15.19 -1.85 -5.19
C PHE A 382 -14.37 -1.37 -6.40
N SER A 383 -14.52 -1.99 -7.54
CA SER A 383 -13.79 -1.64 -8.77
C SER A 383 -14.67 -0.85 -9.73
N SER A 384 -14.07 0.06 -10.51
CA SER A 384 -14.80 0.78 -11.56
C SER A 384 -15.27 -0.16 -12.66
N ASP A 385 -16.38 0.20 -13.33
CA ASP A 385 -16.89 -0.59 -14.43
C ASP A 385 -15.92 -0.59 -15.62
N GLN A 386 -15.21 0.51 -15.84
CA GLN A 386 -14.15 0.60 -16.84
C GLN A 386 -13.02 -0.41 -16.59
N TYR A 387 -12.68 -0.63 -15.34
CA TYR A 387 -11.66 -1.61 -14.96
C TYR A 387 -12.18 -3.05 -15.11
N LYS A 388 -13.43 -3.31 -14.74
CA LYS A 388 -14.08 -4.64 -14.86
C LYS A 388 -14.23 -5.10 -16.30
N GLU A 389 -14.41 -4.17 -17.25
CA GLU A 389 -14.51 -4.48 -18.68
C GLU A 389 -13.18 -4.92 -19.31
N ARG A 390 -12.05 -4.77 -18.60
CA ARG A 390 -10.75 -5.16 -19.11
C ARG A 390 -10.56 -6.68 -19.04
N PRO A 391 -9.78 -7.28 -19.97
CA PRO A 391 -9.58 -8.72 -19.99
C PRO A 391 -8.95 -9.21 -18.70
N THR A 392 -9.58 -10.15 -18.03
CA THR A 392 -9.00 -10.89 -16.90
C THR A 392 -7.98 -11.90 -17.39
N GLY A 393 -6.97 -12.22 -16.56
CA GLY A 393 -5.94 -13.22 -16.89
C GLY A 393 -4.87 -12.77 -17.89
N GLY A 394 -4.90 -11.50 -18.32
CA GLY A 394 -3.82 -10.90 -19.09
C GLY A 394 -2.69 -10.37 -18.20
N PRO A 395 -1.70 -9.67 -18.79
CA PRO A 395 -0.60 -9.07 -18.00
C PRO A 395 -1.04 -7.91 -17.11
N GLY A 396 -2.29 -7.40 -17.27
CA GLY A 396 -2.86 -6.35 -16.45
C GLY A 396 -2.39 -4.94 -16.80
N PHE A 397 -2.58 -4.04 -15.85
CA PHE A 397 -2.44 -2.61 -16.03
C PHE A 397 -1.76 -1.98 -14.83
N TYR A 398 -1.10 -0.84 -15.06
CA TYR A 398 -0.60 0.06 -14.02
C TYR A 398 -1.21 1.44 -14.18
N ARG A 399 -1.49 2.09 -13.06
CA ARG A 399 -1.88 3.50 -13.04
C ARG A 399 -0.65 4.38 -12.92
N ASN A 400 -0.58 5.45 -13.71
CA ASN A 400 0.46 6.45 -13.57
C ASN A 400 0.24 7.33 -12.33
N MET A 401 1.34 7.66 -11.66
CA MET A 401 1.35 8.46 -10.44
C MET A 401 1.72 9.91 -10.71
N PRO A 402 1.15 10.89 -9.98
CA PRO A 402 1.71 12.24 -9.94
C PRO A 402 3.10 12.21 -9.29
N LEU A 403 4.04 13.01 -9.81
CA LEU A 403 5.41 13.05 -9.28
C LEU A 403 5.62 14.10 -8.17
N VAL A 404 4.56 14.50 -7.48
CA VAL A 404 4.65 15.42 -6.32
C VAL A 404 5.27 14.70 -5.13
N GLY A 405 6.26 15.29 -4.50
CA GLY A 405 6.96 14.71 -3.36
C GLY A 405 7.84 13.51 -3.70
N ILE A 406 8.13 13.29 -4.99
CA ILE A 406 8.87 12.11 -5.48
C ILE A 406 10.25 11.94 -4.81
N TRP A 407 10.92 13.04 -4.44
CA TRP A 407 12.19 13.02 -3.74
C TRP A 407 12.15 12.29 -2.39
N ALA A 408 10.95 12.23 -1.76
CA ALA A 408 10.76 11.65 -0.45
C ALA A 408 10.27 10.19 -0.49
N THR A 409 9.97 9.63 -1.68
CA THR A 409 9.28 8.34 -1.80
C THR A 409 10.11 7.23 -2.45
N ALA A 410 11.35 7.53 -2.85
CA ALA A 410 12.27 6.50 -3.32
C ALA A 410 12.55 5.44 -2.23
N PRO A 411 12.87 4.19 -2.57
CA PRO A 411 13.07 3.62 -3.92
C PRO A 411 11.81 3.62 -4.78
N PHE A 412 11.99 3.43 -6.11
CA PHE A 412 10.89 3.52 -7.06
C PHE A 412 10.36 2.15 -7.50
N PHE A 413 9.40 2.19 -8.41
CA PHE A 413 8.54 1.12 -8.88
C PHE A 413 7.55 0.65 -7.81
N HIS A 414 6.55 -0.08 -8.27
CA HIS A 414 5.51 -0.63 -7.41
C HIS A 414 6.04 -1.58 -6.31
N ASN A 415 7.26 -2.08 -6.45
CA ASN A 415 7.90 -3.06 -5.56
C ASN A 415 9.14 -2.52 -4.82
N ASN A 416 9.40 -1.22 -4.85
CA ASN A 416 10.60 -0.58 -4.25
C ASN A 416 11.94 -1.20 -4.70
N ARG A 417 12.02 -1.69 -5.96
CA ARG A 417 13.23 -2.37 -6.48
C ARG A 417 14.12 -1.48 -7.35
N LEU A 418 13.76 -0.24 -7.54
CA LEU A 418 14.60 0.70 -8.29
C LEU A 418 15.17 1.77 -7.35
N GLY A 419 16.41 1.58 -6.95
CA GLY A 419 17.14 2.35 -5.93
C GLY A 419 17.50 1.51 -4.71
N HIS A 420 18.55 1.90 -3.99
CA HIS A 420 19.06 1.21 -2.84
C HIS A 420 18.60 1.90 -1.54
N ASN A 421 17.78 1.23 -0.75
CA ASN A 421 17.38 1.74 0.55
C ASN A 421 18.58 1.75 1.51
N ASN A 422 18.88 2.90 2.11
CA ASN A 422 19.96 3.08 3.07
C ASN A 422 19.51 3.09 4.54
N SER A 423 18.22 2.88 4.80
CA SER A 423 17.60 2.92 6.14
C SER A 423 17.81 4.23 6.91
N ASP A 424 18.25 5.31 6.23
CA ASP A 424 18.49 6.63 6.83
C ASP A 424 17.31 7.56 6.52
N PRO A 425 16.46 7.91 7.52
CA PRO A 425 15.33 8.81 7.31
C PRO A 425 15.73 10.29 7.25
N SER A 426 16.98 10.64 7.44
CA SER A 426 17.46 12.03 7.34
C SER A 426 17.19 12.61 5.93
N ILE A 427 17.17 13.93 5.83
CA ILE A 427 17.02 14.62 4.53
C ILE A 427 18.12 14.16 3.56
N ALA A 428 19.37 14.06 4.05
CA ALA A 428 20.51 13.61 3.25
C ALA A 428 20.33 12.14 2.80
N GLY A 429 19.89 11.26 3.71
CA GLY A 429 19.61 9.87 3.40
C GLY A 429 18.52 9.72 2.33
N ARG A 430 17.42 10.47 2.46
CA ARG A 430 16.32 10.45 1.46
C ARG A 430 16.76 10.97 0.10
N ILE A 431 17.56 12.04 0.05
CA ILE A 431 18.11 12.57 -1.21
C ILE A 431 19.07 11.56 -1.86
N ALA A 432 19.91 10.89 -1.06
CA ALA A 432 20.82 9.88 -1.60
C ALA A 432 20.07 8.72 -2.27
N VAL A 433 19.00 8.20 -1.62
CA VAL A 433 18.14 7.14 -2.22
C VAL A 433 17.42 7.64 -3.47
N TYR A 434 16.92 8.89 -3.44
CA TYR A 434 16.26 9.49 -4.59
C TYR A 434 17.21 9.65 -5.79
N GLU A 435 18.41 10.20 -5.59
CA GLU A 435 19.40 10.40 -6.66
C GLU A 435 19.86 9.06 -7.25
N ASP A 436 20.08 8.05 -6.40
CA ASP A 436 20.39 6.70 -6.82
C ASP A 436 19.26 6.09 -7.67
N ALA A 437 18.02 6.18 -7.19
CA ALA A 437 16.86 5.67 -7.92
C ALA A 437 16.65 6.40 -9.27
N MET A 438 16.85 7.72 -9.32
CA MET A 438 16.80 8.49 -10.57
C MET A 438 17.93 8.11 -11.53
N HIS A 439 19.13 7.86 -11.00
CA HIS A 439 20.25 7.40 -11.82
C HIS A 439 19.93 6.06 -12.47
N LEU A 440 19.46 5.09 -11.68
CA LEU A 440 19.07 3.76 -12.19
C LEU A 440 17.84 3.82 -13.13
N LEU A 441 16.88 4.73 -12.87
CA LEU A 441 15.72 4.92 -13.73
C LEU A 441 16.12 5.35 -15.15
N LEU A 442 17.01 6.34 -15.23
CA LEU A 442 17.40 6.97 -16.49
C LEU A 442 18.57 6.26 -17.19
N ASN A 443 19.23 5.29 -16.53
CA ASN A 443 20.37 4.55 -17.08
C ASN A 443 20.17 3.04 -16.83
N PRO A 444 19.31 2.36 -17.61
CA PRO A 444 18.96 0.96 -17.36
C PRO A 444 20.15 -0.01 -17.46
N ASP A 445 21.18 0.35 -18.21
CA ASP A 445 22.37 -0.50 -18.42
C ASP A 445 23.23 -0.65 -17.14
N VAL A 446 23.04 0.22 -16.15
CA VAL A 446 23.76 0.15 -14.86
C VAL A 446 22.91 -0.42 -13.72
N ARG A 447 21.69 -0.87 -14.01
CA ARG A 447 20.87 -1.60 -13.03
C ARG A 447 21.54 -2.92 -12.73
N ASP A 448 21.87 -3.18 -11.47
CA ASP A 448 22.61 -4.38 -11.11
C ASP A 448 21.73 -5.63 -11.26
N GLU A 449 22.23 -6.65 -11.91
CA GLU A 449 21.55 -7.91 -12.10
C GLU A 449 21.40 -8.70 -10.77
N PRO A 450 22.41 -8.80 -9.89
CA PRO A 450 22.28 -9.51 -8.63
C PRO A 450 21.19 -8.99 -7.70
N GLY A 451 20.98 -7.67 -7.65
CA GLY A 451 19.89 -7.04 -6.89
C GLY A 451 18.52 -7.17 -7.56
N SER A 452 18.50 -7.41 -8.87
CA SER A 452 17.27 -7.53 -9.67
C SER A 452 16.54 -8.85 -9.48
N ILE A 453 17.27 -9.96 -9.22
CA ILE A 453 16.72 -11.30 -9.09
C ILE A 453 16.81 -11.76 -7.64
N GLN A 454 15.67 -11.88 -6.97
CA GLN A 454 15.62 -12.36 -5.60
C GLN A 454 15.86 -13.87 -5.55
N ARG A 455 16.74 -14.31 -4.65
CA ARG A 455 17.18 -15.69 -4.55
C ARG A 455 17.10 -16.19 -3.11
N THR A 456 16.90 -17.51 -2.94
CA THR A 456 16.89 -18.17 -1.65
C THR A 456 18.26 -18.06 -0.96
N ASN A 457 18.24 -17.83 0.36
CA ASN A 457 19.43 -17.78 1.21
C ASN A 457 19.61 -19.05 2.05
N ALA A 458 18.66 -19.99 1.98
CA ALA A 458 18.72 -21.32 2.58
C ALA A 458 18.15 -22.37 1.61
N VAL A 459 18.39 -23.64 1.91
CA VAL A 459 17.73 -24.76 1.24
C VAL A 459 16.24 -24.73 1.55
N VAL A 460 15.39 -24.87 0.55
CA VAL A 460 13.93 -24.84 0.69
C VAL A 460 13.34 -26.23 0.46
N GLN A 461 12.38 -26.61 1.29
CA GLN A 461 11.59 -27.82 1.16
C GLN A 461 10.21 -27.45 0.58
N LEU A 462 10.04 -27.60 -0.72
CA LEU A 462 8.80 -27.24 -1.42
C LEU A 462 7.88 -28.48 -1.50
N PRO A 463 6.72 -28.47 -0.80
CA PRO A 463 5.72 -29.52 -0.96
C PRO A 463 5.16 -29.51 -2.39
N THR A 464 5.07 -30.70 -3.01
CA THR A 464 4.47 -30.89 -4.33
C THR A 464 3.48 -32.06 -4.29
N SER A 465 2.67 -32.22 -5.31
CA SER A 465 1.72 -33.34 -5.41
C SER A 465 2.43 -34.71 -5.45
N SER A 466 3.71 -34.74 -5.84
CA SER A 466 4.53 -35.96 -5.92
C SER A 466 5.47 -36.19 -4.74
N GLY A 467 5.43 -35.30 -3.71
CA GLY A 467 6.30 -35.34 -2.55
C GLY A 467 6.96 -34.01 -2.23
N VAL A 468 8.13 -34.02 -1.60
CA VAL A 468 8.88 -32.81 -1.25
C VAL A 468 10.04 -32.64 -2.23
N MET A 469 10.06 -31.50 -2.92
CA MET A 469 11.18 -31.07 -3.76
C MET A 469 12.14 -30.22 -2.96
N THR A 470 13.43 -30.52 -3.03
CA THR A 470 14.47 -29.73 -2.38
C THR A 470 15.07 -28.71 -3.35
N LEU A 471 14.94 -27.41 -3.03
CA LEU A 471 15.52 -26.33 -3.82
C LEU A 471 16.83 -25.85 -3.14
N PRO A 472 17.94 -25.77 -3.89
CA PRO A 472 19.22 -25.31 -3.34
C PRO A 472 19.22 -23.82 -3.03
N VAL A 473 20.17 -23.38 -2.20
CA VAL A 473 20.51 -21.97 -1.99
C VAL A 473 20.81 -21.31 -3.34
N GLY A 474 20.35 -20.09 -3.54
CA GLY A 474 20.50 -19.34 -4.80
C GLY A 474 19.40 -19.61 -5.83
N THR A 475 18.39 -20.43 -5.50
CA THR A 475 17.23 -20.63 -6.38
C THR A 475 16.44 -19.31 -6.50
N PRO A 476 16.10 -18.85 -7.72
CA PRO A 476 15.27 -17.66 -7.90
C PRO A 476 13.89 -17.82 -7.25
N ILE A 477 13.49 -16.82 -6.44
CA ILE A 477 12.20 -16.83 -5.71
C ILE A 477 11.02 -16.91 -6.68
N ALA A 478 11.04 -16.12 -7.76
CA ALA A 478 9.98 -16.12 -8.78
C ALA A 478 9.75 -17.50 -9.44
N GLY A 479 10.72 -18.42 -9.33
CA GLY A 479 10.57 -19.79 -9.84
C GLY A 479 9.57 -20.64 -9.06
N PHE A 480 9.24 -20.28 -7.81
CA PHE A 480 8.31 -21.06 -6.96
C PHE A 480 7.31 -20.21 -6.15
N ALA A 481 7.45 -18.88 -6.16
CA ALA A 481 6.64 -18.00 -5.32
C ALA A 481 5.21 -17.80 -5.82
N SER A 482 4.95 -18.08 -7.10
CA SER A 482 3.66 -17.81 -7.74
C SER A 482 3.10 -19.06 -8.43
N ILE A 483 3.17 -20.20 -7.75
CA ILE A 483 2.70 -21.48 -8.31
C ILE A 483 1.23 -21.69 -7.95
N ASP A 484 0.40 -21.86 -8.97
CA ASP A 484 -0.97 -22.34 -8.81
C ASP A 484 -0.95 -23.81 -8.34
N PRO A 485 -1.43 -24.11 -7.14
CA PRO A 485 -1.37 -25.48 -6.60
C PRO A 485 -2.29 -26.47 -7.35
N ASN A 486 -3.26 -26.00 -8.12
CA ASN A 486 -4.17 -26.86 -8.87
C ASN A 486 -3.56 -27.30 -10.20
N SER A 487 -2.96 -26.36 -10.93
CA SER A 487 -2.38 -26.61 -12.25
C SER A 487 -0.87 -26.82 -12.22
N GLY A 488 -0.18 -26.40 -11.17
CA GLY A 488 1.28 -26.34 -11.10
C GLY A 488 1.91 -25.26 -11.98
N ALA A 489 1.11 -24.41 -12.60
CA ALA A 489 1.60 -23.33 -13.45
C ALA A 489 2.18 -22.19 -12.62
N ASN A 490 3.28 -21.58 -13.11
CA ASN A 490 3.78 -20.34 -12.55
C ASN A 490 2.96 -19.18 -13.11
N LEU A 491 2.18 -18.52 -12.23
CA LEU A 491 1.25 -17.44 -12.60
C LEU A 491 1.96 -16.12 -12.88
N CYS A 492 3.17 -15.93 -12.32
CA CYS A 492 4.02 -14.80 -12.64
C CYS A 492 5.50 -15.22 -12.75
N PRO A 493 5.98 -15.53 -13.97
CA PRO A 493 7.35 -15.95 -14.20
C PRO A 493 8.33 -14.77 -14.39
N ASP A 494 7.99 -13.56 -13.93
CA ASP A 494 8.86 -12.40 -14.04
C ASP A 494 9.94 -12.44 -12.96
N PHE A 495 11.16 -12.78 -13.37
CA PHE A 495 12.30 -12.93 -12.46
C PHE A 495 13.00 -11.62 -12.14
N ILE A 496 12.90 -10.62 -13.04
CA ILE A 496 13.63 -9.36 -12.92
C ILE A 496 12.72 -8.31 -12.27
N GLU A 497 13.10 -7.88 -11.07
CA GLU A 497 12.29 -7.01 -10.24
C GLU A 497 12.38 -5.52 -10.63
N ASN A 498 13.49 -5.07 -11.22
CA ASN A 498 13.77 -3.66 -11.55
C ASN A 498 13.78 -3.37 -13.06
N GLN A 499 13.16 -4.24 -13.88
CA GLN A 499 13.05 -4.03 -15.33
C GLN A 499 11.99 -2.98 -15.69
N GLY A 500 12.02 -2.53 -16.95
CA GLY A 500 10.97 -1.69 -17.55
C GLY A 500 11.11 -0.19 -17.29
N HIS A 501 10.08 0.55 -17.68
CA HIS A 501 10.01 2.01 -17.61
C HIS A 501 11.24 2.68 -18.28
N TYR A 502 11.45 2.38 -19.55
CA TYR A 502 12.62 2.88 -20.30
C TYR A 502 12.41 4.27 -20.91
N PHE A 503 11.46 5.05 -20.39
CA PHE A 503 11.20 6.40 -20.83
C PHE A 503 12.26 7.37 -20.32
N GLY A 504 12.76 8.26 -21.19
CA GLY A 504 13.78 9.25 -20.84
C GLY A 504 15.21 8.69 -20.78
N THR A 505 15.42 7.44 -21.13
CA THR A 505 16.76 6.82 -21.14
C THR A 505 17.67 7.36 -22.24
N GLU A 506 17.08 7.88 -23.31
CA GLU A 506 17.74 8.52 -24.45
C GLU A 506 18.17 9.97 -24.21
N LEU A 507 17.80 10.56 -23.06
CA LEU A 507 18.20 11.91 -22.69
C LEU A 507 19.73 12.00 -22.52
N SER A 508 20.31 13.15 -22.84
CA SER A 508 21.72 13.41 -22.54
C SER A 508 21.95 13.48 -21.02
N ASP A 509 23.17 13.24 -20.56
CA ASP A 509 23.52 13.29 -19.13
C ASP A 509 23.15 14.64 -18.48
N GLU A 510 23.33 15.74 -19.23
CA GLU A 510 22.92 17.07 -18.77
C GLU A 510 21.39 17.21 -18.65
N GLU A 511 20.63 16.56 -19.53
CA GLU A 511 19.17 16.57 -19.45
C GLU A 511 18.67 15.67 -18.31
N LYS A 512 19.29 14.50 -18.10
CA LYS A 512 19.02 13.60 -16.97
C LYS A 512 19.28 14.31 -15.64
N HIS A 513 20.44 14.97 -15.51
CA HIS A 513 20.76 15.77 -14.33
C HIS A 513 19.72 16.90 -14.12
N ALA A 514 19.41 17.66 -15.15
CA ALA A 514 18.45 18.75 -15.06
C ALA A 514 17.03 18.27 -14.66
N LEU A 515 16.59 17.12 -15.19
CA LEU A 515 15.32 16.48 -14.83
C LEU A 515 15.31 16.06 -13.36
N THR A 516 16.37 15.43 -12.87
CA THR A 516 16.54 15.04 -11.47
C THR A 516 16.43 16.25 -10.54
N GLU A 517 17.13 17.34 -10.85
CA GLU A 517 17.09 18.56 -10.06
C GLU A 517 15.72 19.25 -10.09
N PHE A 518 15.04 19.23 -11.24
CA PHE A 518 13.67 19.73 -11.33
C PHE A 518 12.71 18.94 -10.44
N LEU A 519 12.77 17.61 -10.48
CA LEU A 519 11.86 16.76 -9.68
C LEU A 519 12.11 16.88 -8.18
N LYS A 520 13.32 17.23 -7.70
CA LYS A 520 13.56 17.60 -6.30
C LYS A 520 12.68 18.78 -5.83
N THR A 521 12.23 19.61 -6.73
CA THR A 521 11.40 20.79 -6.41
C THR A 521 9.90 20.45 -6.27
N ARG A 522 9.49 19.23 -6.63
CA ARG A 522 8.08 18.80 -6.72
C ARG A 522 7.52 18.14 -5.46
#